data_2be220ef2bf378d3084434cd4a218bda
#
_entry.id   2be220ef2bf378d3084434cd4a218bda
#
_cell.length_a   1.000
_cell.length_b   1.000
_cell.length_c   1.000
_cell.angle_alpha   90.00
_cell.angle_beta   90.00
_cell.angle_gamma   90.00
#
_symmetry.space_group_name_H-M   'P 1'
#
loop_
_entity.id
_entity.type
_entity.pdbx_description
1 polymer ?
#
loop_
_entity_poly.entity_id
_entity_poly.type
_entity_poly.pdbx_seq_one_letter_code
_entity_poly.pdbx_strand_id
1 'polypeptide(L)'
;MGAKPMYLTCAFVIEEGFPMEKLEEIAAAMEKTAKEAGVRIVSGDTKVAGKGQVDGVFITTTGMGEIREGVQVGGELAKPGDAIIVTGDVGRHGCTILLAREDFGIDADVTSDCAPLWGAVKECWMPP
;
A
#
# COMPACT_ATOMS: atom_id res chain seq x y z
N MET A 1 0.54 0.98 14.25
CA MET A 1 1.57 0.04 14.73
C MET A 1 2.83 0.72 15.29
N GLY A 2 2.99 2.01 15.23
CA GLY A 2 4.03 2.78 15.90
C GLY A 2 5.47 2.57 15.43
N ALA A 3 5.68 1.86 14.33
CA ALA A 3 7.01 1.54 13.82
C ALA A 3 7.46 2.48 12.70
N LYS A 4 8.74 2.84 12.69
CA LYS A 4 9.38 3.43 11.52
C LYS A 4 9.53 2.34 10.44
N PRO A 5 8.96 2.52 9.23
CA PRO A 5 9.09 1.54 8.18
C PRO A 5 10.53 1.43 7.69
N MET A 6 11.01 0.22 7.40
CA MET A 6 12.38 -0.02 6.96
C MET A 6 12.45 -0.93 5.73
N TYR A 7 11.75 -2.06 5.77
CA TYR A 7 11.87 -3.10 4.76
C TYR A 7 10.52 -3.64 4.33
N LEU A 8 10.47 -4.10 3.09
CA LEU A 8 9.37 -4.86 2.53
C LEU A 8 9.88 -6.20 1.98
N THR A 9 9.08 -7.24 2.12
CA THR A 9 9.13 -8.38 1.24
C THR A 9 8.03 -8.27 0.20
N CYS A 10 8.21 -8.87 -0.98
CA CYS A 10 7.24 -8.78 -2.06
C CYS A 10 7.11 -10.12 -2.76
N ALA A 11 5.92 -10.71 -2.73
CA ALA A 11 5.60 -11.93 -3.44
C ALA A 11 4.67 -11.63 -4.63
N PHE A 12 4.97 -12.24 -5.77
CA PHE A 12 4.20 -12.16 -7.00
C PHE A 12 3.57 -13.51 -7.33
N VAL A 13 2.28 -13.50 -7.69
CA VAL A 13 1.65 -14.60 -8.41
C VAL A 13 1.21 -14.06 -9.76
N ILE A 14 1.78 -14.57 -10.83
CA ILE A 14 1.66 -14.04 -12.19
C ILE A 14 0.96 -15.08 -13.07
N GLU A 15 -0.06 -14.66 -13.81
CA GLU A 15 -0.69 -15.52 -14.81
C GLU A 15 0.27 -15.81 -15.96
N GLU A 16 0.29 -17.04 -16.42
CA GLU A 16 1.01 -17.43 -17.65
C GLU A 16 0.55 -16.60 -18.85
N GLY A 17 1.50 -15.95 -19.51
CA GLY A 17 1.22 -15.03 -20.63
C GLY A 17 1.00 -13.58 -20.24
N PHE A 18 1.15 -13.21 -18.96
CA PHE A 18 1.11 -11.81 -18.56
C PHE A 18 2.23 -11.00 -19.26
N PRO A 19 1.91 -9.82 -19.87
CA PRO A 19 2.88 -9.06 -20.64
C PRO A 19 4.07 -8.60 -19.81
N MET A 20 5.28 -8.83 -20.33
CA MET A 20 6.53 -8.52 -19.64
C MET A 20 6.70 -7.02 -19.42
N GLU A 21 6.30 -6.20 -20.40
CA GLU A 21 6.34 -4.75 -20.35
C GLU A 21 5.50 -4.20 -19.18
N LYS A 22 4.32 -4.78 -18.96
CA LYS A 22 3.46 -4.41 -17.81
C LYS A 22 4.07 -4.81 -16.48
N LEU A 23 4.77 -5.94 -16.42
CA LEU A 23 5.45 -6.36 -15.21
C LEU A 23 6.63 -5.43 -14.87
N GLU A 24 7.36 -4.97 -15.89
CA GLU A 24 8.43 -3.99 -15.75
C GLU A 24 7.89 -2.63 -15.26
N GLU A 25 6.76 -2.16 -15.80
CA GLU A 25 6.08 -0.95 -15.34
C GLU A 25 5.67 -1.04 -13.86
N ILE A 26 5.09 -2.18 -13.45
CA ILE A 26 4.72 -2.44 -12.05
C ILE A 26 5.97 -2.40 -11.16
N ALA A 27 7.04 -3.09 -11.55
CA ALA A 27 8.28 -3.13 -10.77
C ALA A 27 8.90 -1.73 -10.62
N ALA A 28 8.92 -0.94 -11.69
CA ALA A 28 9.41 0.45 -11.67
C ALA A 28 8.56 1.35 -10.77
N ALA A 29 7.23 1.22 -10.80
CA ALA A 29 6.33 1.95 -9.94
C ALA A 29 6.54 1.58 -8.46
N MET A 30 6.74 0.29 -8.17
CA MET A 30 7.04 -0.19 -6.82
C MET A 30 8.37 0.34 -6.30
N GLU A 31 9.43 0.32 -7.13
CA GLU A 31 10.73 0.89 -6.77
C GLU A 31 10.63 2.38 -6.44
N LYS A 32 9.94 3.14 -7.29
CA LYS A 32 9.70 4.57 -7.07
C LYS A 32 9.01 4.84 -5.74
N THR A 33 7.88 4.15 -5.49
CA THR A 33 7.08 4.32 -4.26
C THR A 33 7.85 3.88 -3.02
N ALA A 34 8.63 2.80 -3.11
CA ALA A 34 9.48 2.35 -2.01
C ALA A 34 10.56 3.40 -1.65
N LYS A 35 11.17 4.04 -2.66
CA LYS A 35 12.11 5.16 -2.46
C LYS A 35 11.44 6.36 -1.80
N GLU A 36 10.26 6.75 -2.24
CA GLU A 36 9.47 7.84 -1.65
C GLU A 36 9.09 7.54 -0.19
N ALA A 37 8.73 6.30 0.12
CA ALA A 37 8.43 5.84 1.48
C ALA A 37 9.67 5.68 2.37
N GLY A 38 10.87 5.73 1.80
CA GLY A 38 12.12 5.50 2.51
C GLY A 38 12.32 4.04 2.95
N VAL A 39 11.70 3.08 2.25
CA VAL A 39 11.81 1.65 2.53
C VAL A 39 12.57 0.92 1.43
N ARG A 40 13.07 -0.27 1.77
CA ARG A 40 13.77 -1.14 0.82
C ARG A 40 13.03 -2.46 0.65
N ILE A 41 12.81 -2.89 -0.59
CA ILE A 41 12.37 -4.24 -0.89
C ILE A 41 13.61 -5.15 -0.79
N VAL A 42 13.62 -6.07 0.14
CA VAL A 42 14.82 -6.86 0.50
C VAL A 42 14.71 -8.35 0.17
N SER A 43 13.49 -8.83 -0.04
CA SER A 43 13.22 -10.23 -0.36
C SER A 43 11.90 -10.37 -1.07
N GLY A 44 11.67 -11.49 -1.70
CA GLY A 44 10.40 -11.84 -2.32
C GLY A 44 10.42 -13.23 -2.92
N ASP A 45 9.32 -13.56 -3.55
CA ASP A 45 9.16 -14.79 -4.31
C ASP A 45 8.27 -14.54 -5.52
N THR A 46 8.42 -15.37 -6.56
CA THR A 46 7.62 -15.28 -7.76
C THR A 46 7.10 -16.65 -8.15
N LYS A 47 5.78 -16.76 -8.26
CA LYS A 47 5.10 -17.94 -8.77
C LYS A 47 4.39 -17.59 -10.08
N VAL A 48 4.64 -18.37 -11.12
CA VAL A 48 3.82 -18.35 -12.33
C VAL A 48 2.73 -19.41 -12.21
N ALA A 49 1.48 -18.99 -12.33
CA ALA A 49 0.30 -19.86 -12.34
C ALA A 49 -0.19 -20.06 -13.79
N GLY A 50 -0.81 -21.18 -14.06
CA GLY A 50 -1.37 -21.46 -15.38
C GLY A 50 -2.45 -20.47 -15.79
N LYS A 51 -2.67 -20.33 -17.10
CA LYS A 51 -3.66 -19.42 -17.66
C LYS A 51 -5.07 -19.67 -17.09
N GLY A 52 -5.73 -18.62 -16.62
CA GLY A 52 -7.06 -18.67 -16.00
C GLY A 52 -7.07 -19.12 -14.54
N GLN A 53 -5.91 -19.38 -13.93
CA GLN A 53 -5.82 -19.73 -12.50
C GLN A 53 -5.69 -18.51 -11.58
N VAL A 54 -5.29 -17.38 -12.14
CA VAL A 54 -5.22 -16.07 -11.47
C VAL A 54 -5.66 -15.00 -12.45
N ASP A 55 -6.07 -13.85 -11.98
CA ASP A 55 -6.47 -12.71 -12.80
C ASP A 55 -5.28 -11.76 -12.97
N GLY A 56 -4.48 -12.00 -14.00
CA GLY A 56 -3.31 -11.21 -14.34
C GLY A 56 -2.18 -11.35 -13.32
N VAL A 57 -2.12 -10.48 -12.32
CA VAL A 57 -1.05 -10.50 -11.30
C VAL A 57 -1.59 -10.16 -9.91
N PHE A 58 -1.22 -10.96 -8.91
CA PHE A 58 -1.41 -10.65 -7.51
C PHE A 58 -0.06 -10.33 -6.86
N ILE A 59 -0.04 -9.24 -6.09
CA ILE A 59 1.15 -8.78 -5.39
C ILE A 59 0.85 -8.69 -3.90
N THR A 60 1.64 -9.38 -3.10
CA THR A 60 1.54 -9.33 -1.64
C THR A 60 2.82 -8.76 -1.06
N THR A 61 2.69 -7.72 -0.26
CA THR A 61 3.83 -7.12 0.45
C THR A 61 3.70 -7.31 1.94
N THR A 62 4.83 -7.56 2.62
CA THR A 62 4.90 -7.58 4.09
C THR A 62 5.89 -6.54 4.54
N GLY A 63 5.42 -5.60 5.38
CA GLY A 63 6.24 -4.53 5.92
C GLY A 63 6.91 -4.92 7.24
N MET A 64 8.15 -4.51 7.39
CA MET A 64 8.92 -4.61 8.63
C MET A 64 9.43 -3.23 9.03
N GLY A 65 9.37 -2.93 10.33
CA GLY A 65 9.82 -1.65 10.85
C GLY A 65 10.29 -1.78 12.30
N GLU A 66 10.97 -0.75 12.77
CA GLU A 66 11.45 -0.63 14.14
C GLU A 66 10.46 0.19 14.95
N ILE A 67 9.98 -0.39 16.06
CA ILE A 67 9.11 0.33 17.01
C ILE A 67 9.97 1.35 17.74
N ARG A 68 9.53 2.60 17.74
CA ARG A 68 10.22 3.71 18.42
C ARG A 68 10.08 3.57 19.93
N GLU A 69 11.14 3.92 20.65
CA GLU A 69 11.13 3.90 22.10
C GLU A 69 10.00 4.78 22.67
N GLY A 70 9.28 4.26 23.66
CA GLY A 70 8.15 4.95 24.29
C GLY A 70 6.86 5.02 23.47
N VAL A 71 6.83 4.48 22.25
CA VAL A 71 5.63 4.48 21.40
C VAL A 71 4.86 3.18 21.55
N GLN A 72 3.61 3.30 22.01
CA GLN A 72 2.63 2.20 22.04
C GLN A 72 1.42 2.62 21.23
N VAL A 73 1.10 1.83 20.20
CA VAL A 73 -0.03 2.09 19.29
C VAL A 73 -0.82 0.81 19.09
N GLY A 74 -2.11 0.87 19.40
CA GLY A 74 -3.05 -0.23 19.20
C GLY A 74 -4.48 0.27 19.28
N GLY A 75 -5.39 -0.32 18.53
CA GLY A 75 -6.80 0.07 18.54
C GLY A 75 -7.45 -0.10 19.91
N GLU A 76 -6.95 -1.04 20.71
CA GLU A 76 -7.39 -1.30 22.09
C GLU A 76 -6.98 -0.20 23.07
N LEU A 77 -6.07 0.68 22.69
CA LEU A 77 -5.61 1.80 23.53
C LEU A 77 -6.46 3.05 23.40
N ALA A 78 -7.34 3.11 22.38
CA ALA A 78 -8.22 4.24 22.14
C ALA A 78 -9.24 4.40 23.29
N LYS A 79 -9.45 5.65 23.73
CA LYS A 79 -10.32 5.99 24.85
C LYS A 79 -11.33 7.07 24.45
N PRO A 80 -12.48 7.14 25.13
CA PRO A 80 -13.40 8.26 24.96
C PRO A 80 -12.70 9.60 25.26
N GLY A 81 -12.82 10.53 24.32
CA GLY A 81 -12.16 11.84 24.38
C GLY A 81 -10.89 11.95 23.54
N ASP A 82 -10.38 10.86 22.98
CA ASP A 82 -9.27 10.90 22.04
C ASP A 82 -9.68 11.61 20.74
N ALA A 83 -8.75 12.36 20.15
CA ALA A 83 -8.96 12.99 18.85
C ALA A 83 -8.82 11.97 17.72
N ILE A 84 -9.76 12.00 16.79
CA ILE A 84 -9.71 11.19 15.57
C ILE A 84 -9.17 12.06 14.45
N ILE A 85 -8.05 11.65 13.85
CA ILE A 85 -7.40 12.35 12.74
C ILE A 85 -7.46 11.47 11.50
N VAL A 86 -7.90 12.03 10.38
CA VAL A 86 -7.95 11.37 9.07
C VAL A 86 -6.94 12.03 8.15
N THR A 87 -6.11 11.24 7.49
CA THR A 87 -5.03 11.74 6.60
C THR A 87 -5.50 12.17 5.22
N GLY A 88 -6.77 11.99 4.92
CA GLY A 88 -7.38 12.33 3.62
C GLY A 88 -8.83 11.89 3.54
N ASP A 89 -9.32 11.72 2.33
CA ASP A 89 -10.70 11.30 2.07
C ASP A 89 -10.96 9.85 2.53
N VAL A 90 -12.21 9.54 2.82
CA VAL A 90 -12.65 8.18 3.16
C VAL A 90 -13.38 7.56 1.98
N GLY A 91 -12.97 6.34 1.56
CA GLY A 91 -13.62 5.59 0.48
C GLY A 91 -13.19 5.96 -0.94
N ARG A 92 -12.27 6.89 -1.12
CA ARG A 92 -11.81 7.37 -2.44
C ARG A 92 -11.22 6.25 -3.30
N HIS A 93 -10.41 5.36 -2.72
CA HIS A 93 -9.89 4.19 -3.45
C HIS A 93 -11.02 3.29 -3.96
N GLY A 94 -12.02 2.99 -3.12
CA GLY A 94 -13.19 2.21 -3.54
C GLY A 94 -13.93 2.85 -4.72
N CYS A 95 -14.13 4.17 -4.68
CA CYS A 95 -14.72 4.92 -5.81
C CYS A 95 -13.87 4.79 -7.07
N THR A 96 -12.54 4.93 -6.97
CA THR A 96 -11.63 4.77 -8.12
C THR A 96 -11.77 3.39 -8.76
N ILE A 97 -11.84 2.33 -7.96
CA ILE A 97 -12.01 0.96 -8.48
C ILE A 97 -13.36 0.77 -9.16
N LEU A 98 -14.45 1.30 -8.57
CA LEU A 98 -15.79 1.23 -9.19
C LEU A 98 -15.83 1.95 -10.53
N LEU A 99 -15.23 3.14 -10.62
CA LEU A 99 -15.15 3.91 -11.86
C LEU A 99 -14.29 3.19 -12.91
N ALA A 100 -13.17 2.59 -12.52
CA ALA A 100 -12.29 1.86 -13.42
C ALA A 100 -12.95 0.58 -14.01
N ARG A 101 -13.95 0.03 -13.35
CA ARG A 101 -14.72 -1.12 -13.84
C ARG A 101 -15.83 -0.75 -14.81
N GLU A 102 -16.11 0.52 -14.99
CA GLU A 102 -17.15 1.06 -15.91
C GLU A 102 -18.56 0.49 -15.69
N ASP A 103 -18.81 -0.18 -14.58
CA ASP A 103 -20.07 -0.89 -14.30
C ASP A 103 -21.27 0.05 -14.13
N PHE A 104 -21.04 1.35 -13.90
CA PHE A 104 -22.08 2.31 -13.54
C PHE A 104 -22.29 3.43 -14.55
N GLY A 105 -21.51 3.48 -15.64
CA GLY A 105 -21.61 4.55 -16.66
C GLY A 105 -21.35 5.95 -16.09
N ILE A 106 -20.61 6.06 -14.99
CA ILE A 106 -20.23 7.33 -14.35
C ILE A 106 -18.84 7.69 -14.84
N ASP A 107 -18.72 8.83 -15.51
CA ASP A 107 -17.44 9.43 -15.88
C ASP A 107 -17.06 10.49 -14.84
N ALA A 108 -16.00 10.21 -14.08
CA ALA A 108 -15.48 11.14 -13.06
C ALA A 108 -13.96 10.97 -12.91
N ASP A 109 -13.25 12.08 -12.84
CA ASP A 109 -11.81 12.11 -12.62
C ASP A 109 -11.50 11.95 -11.13
N VAL A 110 -11.50 10.69 -10.67
CA VAL A 110 -11.16 10.33 -9.30
C VAL A 110 -9.96 9.40 -9.30
N THR A 111 -8.86 9.85 -8.68
CA THR A 111 -7.65 9.03 -8.49
C THR A 111 -7.62 8.42 -7.09
N SER A 112 -6.99 7.25 -6.94
CA SER A 112 -6.81 6.60 -5.64
C SER A 112 -6.05 7.49 -4.65
N ASP A 113 -6.44 7.43 -3.39
CA ASP A 113 -5.77 8.07 -2.26
C ASP A 113 -4.62 7.22 -1.67
N CYS A 114 -4.30 6.08 -2.28
CA CYS A 114 -3.15 5.26 -1.88
C CYS A 114 -1.85 6.05 -2.05
N ALA A 115 -1.14 6.27 -0.93
CA ALA A 115 0.11 7.02 -0.91
C ALA A 115 1.02 6.57 0.26
N PRO A 116 2.33 6.82 0.19
CA PRO A 116 3.22 6.67 1.32
C PRO A 116 2.87 7.68 2.43
N LEU A 117 2.41 7.20 3.59
CA LEU A 117 1.93 8.06 4.68
C LEU A 117 2.94 8.26 5.82
N TRP A 118 4.12 7.65 5.75
CA TRP A 118 5.10 7.76 6.82
C TRP A 118 5.47 9.22 7.12
N GLY A 119 5.59 10.06 6.11
CA GLY A 119 5.86 11.50 6.27
C GLY A 119 4.87 12.20 7.19
N ALA A 120 3.57 11.96 7.00
CA ALA A 120 2.51 12.54 7.82
C ALA A 120 2.47 11.90 9.23
N VAL A 121 2.56 10.56 9.29
CA VAL A 121 2.43 9.81 10.54
C VAL A 121 3.57 10.12 11.52
N LYS A 122 4.81 10.27 11.04
CA LYS A 122 5.95 10.58 11.90
C LYS A 122 5.79 11.92 12.65
N GLU A 123 5.17 12.91 12.00
CA GLU A 123 4.94 14.23 12.60
C GLU A 123 3.95 14.16 13.77
N CYS A 124 2.94 13.27 13.68
CA CYS A 124 1.99 13.05 14.77
C CYS A 124 2.64 12.45 16.04
N TRP A 125 3.86 11.92 15.92
CA TRP A 125 4.56 11.21 17.00
C TRP A 125 5.79 11.96 17.53
N MET A 126 5.98 13.19 17.12
CA MET A 126 7.01 14.00 17.76
C MET A 126 6.50 14.48 19.11
N PRO A 127 7.25 14.30 20.20
CA PRO A 127 6.92 14.94 21.47
C PRO A 127 6.95 16.46 21.28
N PRO A 128 6.11 17.18 22.01
CA PRO A 128 6.07 18.64 21.98
C PRO A 128 7.41 19.26 22.40
#